data_1e11078381f0d2e16c169815b8127279
#
_entry.id   1e11078381f0d2e16c169815b8127279
#
_cell.length_a   1.000
_cell.length_b   1.000
_cell.length_c   1.000
_cell.angle_alpha   90.00
_cell.angle_beta   90.00
_cell.angle_gamma   90.00
#
_symmetry.space_group_name_H-M   'P 1'
#
loop_
_entity.id
_entity.type
_entity.pdbx_description
1 polymer ?
#
loop_
_entity_poly.entity_id
_entity_poly.type
_entity_poly.pdbx_seq_one_letter_code
_entity_poly.pdbx_strand_id
1 'polypeptide(L)'
;MNYLINWLCYNDEQLAKRVAYTADEKELETHDVLIVPNGSLGNRIVLPDMGKVVVETPVKGKAIIRTDILYNAFFFISRAEETFNTERDEHNRFAARFSLLGHNNRLHIPMLDEHARLLLKLLNAPQPEEGFHHIYLTHDIDAITRYRSFRGALGGIRRGEWQQVKSALRDIHHDPIYTFPWMIEQDKRLTSNSPKDGLTSIIYFVKDTPGKGYDYPQYNLHGSEFKQLKKMLLDSGAQLGLHSSYYGLENGKVSRLPSFQSSNHQIFHRSHFLNCSLRQMMQLVKAGITDDFTMGFADCAGFRLQTTRAVRWINPLTYQLTPLTLHPLTVMDCTLSNAGYMNLNEDEAYFLCERLLAKVKMHHGDLCLLWHNSSFTPDTYHQSLYTKLLQLLL
;
A
#
# COMPACT_ATOMS: atom_id res chain seq x y z
N MET A 1 22.09 5.70 -4.55
CA MET A 1 21.89 5.84 -6.02
C MET A 1 21.82 4.49 -6.71
N ASN A 2 22.83 3.60 -6.57
CA ASN A 2 22.85 2.30 -7.25
C ASN A 2 21.58 1.47 -7.02
N TYR A 3 20.98 1.53 -5.84
CA TYR A 3 19.70 0.88 -5.56
C TYR A 3 18.57 1.40 -6.47
N LEU A 4 18.44 2.73 -6.63
CA LEU A 4 17.38 3.32 -7.45
C LEU A 4 17.57 3.02 -8.95
N ILE A 5 18.83 3.07 -9.44
CA ILE A 5 19.13 2.67 -10.82
C ILE A 5 18.74 1.21 -11.05
N ASN A 6 19.18 0.31 -10.17
CA ASN A 6 18.83 -1.11 -10.26
C ASN A 6 17.32 -1.34 -10.20
N TRP A 7 16.63 -0.66 -9.28
CA TRP A 7 15.16 -0.75 -9.15
C TRP A 7 14.43 -0.22 -10.40
N LEU A 8 14.90 0.89 -11.01
CA LEU A 8 14.35 1.40 -12.28
C LEU A 8 14.61 0.43 -13.45
N CYS A 9 15.69 -0.33 -13.39
CA CYS A 9 16.01 -1.41 -14.34
C CYS A 9 15.31 -2.75 -14.00
N TYR A 10 14.24 -2.75 -13.23
CA TYR A 10 13.53 -3.95 -12.78
C TYR A 10 14.42 -4.97 -12.07
N ASN A 11 15.40 -4.48 -11.30
CA ASN A 11 16.39 -5.25 -10.55
C ASN A 11 17.34 -6.08 -11.43
N ASP A 12 17.50 -5.72 -12.71
CA ASP A 12 18.51 -6.28 -13.59
C ASP A 12 19.83 -5.52 -13.42
N GLU A 13 20.77 -6.13 -12.69
CA GLU A 13 22.08 -5.54 -12.40
C GLU A 13 22.93 -5.31 -13.67
N GLN A 14 22.74 -6.11 -14.74
CA GLN A 14 23.50 -5.93 -15.96
C GLN A 14 23.02 -4.70 -16.72
N LEU A 15 21.70 -4.46 -16.75
CA LEU A 15 21.14 -3.24 -17.30
C LEU A 15 21.55 -2.02 -16.46
N ALA A 16 21.50 -2.14 -15.15
CA ALA A 16 21.88 -1.05 -14.23
C ALA A 16 23.31 -0.57 -14.42
N LYS A 17 24.26 -1.47 -14.76
CA LYS A 17 25.66 -1.13 -15.06
C LYS A 17 25.84 -0.32 -16.34
N ARG A 18 24.85 -0.28 -17.22
CA ARG A 18 24.86 0.49 -18.47
C ARG A 18 24.35 1.93 -18.29
N VAL A 19 23.99 2.31 -17.07
CA VAL A 19 23.41 3.62 -16.71
C VAL A 19 24.36 4.35 -15.77
N ALA A 20 24.74 5.58 -16.10
CA ALA A 20 25.47 6.46 -15.20
C ALA A 20 24.60 7.63 -14.71
N TYR A 21 24.84 8.08 -13.50
CA TYR A 21 24.22 9.27 -12.90
C TYR A 21 25.26 10.37 -12.76
N THR A 22 25.39 11.18 -13.79
CA THR A 22 26.43 12.20 -13.91
C THR A 22 26.07 13.28 -14.91
N ALA A 23 26.67 14.45 -14.76
CA ALA A 23 26.64 15.53 -15.76
C ALA A 23 27.83 15.45 -16.74
N ASP A 24 28.80 14.58 -16.52
CA ASP A 24 29.94 14.40 -17.43
C ASP A 24 29.55 13.52 -18.61
N GLU A 25 29.37 14.14 -19.78
CA GLU A 25 28.95 13.45 -21.00
C GLU A 25 30.02 12.48 -21.54
N LYS A 26 31.26 12.56 -21.10
CA LYS A 26 32.32 11.60 -21.46
C LYS A 26 32.00 10.18 -20.99
N GLU A 27 31.20 10.05 -19.94
CA GLU A 27 30.72 8.75 -19.45
C GLU A 27 29.86 7.99 -20.48
N LEU A 28 29.38 8.63 -21.55
CA LEU A 28 28.78 7.94 -22.70
C LEU A 28 29.74 7.02 -23.45
N GLU A 29 31.05 7.17 -23.25
CA GLU A 29 32.01 6.22 -23.84
C GLU A 29 31.84 4.82 -23.26
N THR A 30 31.52 4.74 -21.97
CA THR A 30 31.42 3.47 -21.17
C THR A 30 30.00 3.07 -20.82
N HIS A 31 29.03 4.00 -20.83
CA HIS A 31 27.63 3.77 -20.51
C HIS A 31 26.71 4.05 -21.71
N ASP A 32 25.54 3.44 -21.72
CA ASP A 32 24.56 3.63 -22.79
C ASP A 32 23.56 4.76 -22.48
N VAL A 33 23.27 4.97 -21.21
CA VAL A 33 22.35 6.01 -20.76
C VAL A 33 22.98 6.83 -19.63
N LEU A 34 22.95 8.16 -19.77
CA LEU A 34 23.27 9.08 -18.68
C LEU A 34 21.97 9.67 -18.13
N ILE A 35 21.89 9.76 -16.82
CA ILE A 35 20.85 10.53 -16.12
C ILE A 35 21.55 11.72 -15.49
N VAL A 36 21.15 12.94 -15.90
CA VAL A 36 21.82 14.17 -15.44
C VAL A 36 21.25 14.59 -14.10
N PRO A 37 22.11 14.71 -13.05
CA PRO A 37 21.69 15.22 -11.76
C PRO A 37 21.22 16.66 -11.82
N ASN A 38 20.12 16.96 -11.12
CA ASN A 38 19.66 18.36 -10.93
C ASN A 38 20.37 19.07 -9.76
N GLY A 39 21.32 18.42 -9.10
CA GLY A 39 22.08 18.96 -7.97
C GLY A 39 21.35 18.97 -6.63
N SER A 40 20.13 18.43 -6.53
CA SER A 40 19.32 18.46 -5.31
C SER A 40 19.63 17.32 -4.35
N LEU A 41 20.13 16.19 -4.85
CA LEU A 41 20.39 15.00 -4.05
C LEU A 41 21.59 15.24 -3.12
N GLY A 42 21.36 15.05 -1.81
CA GLY A 42 22.39 15.33 -0.79
C GLY A 42 22.47 16.81 -0.36
N ASN A 43 21.71 17.68 -1.00
CA ASN A 43 21.61 19.11 -0.70
C ASN A 43 20.21 19.46 -0.17
N ARG A 44 19.64 20.58 -0.64
CA ARG A 44 18.28 20.98 -0.29
C ARG A 44 17.25 20.14 -1.05
N ILE A 45 16.25 19.60 -0.34
CA ILE A 45 15.09 18.97 -0.96
C ILE A 45 14.31 20.04 -1.72
N VAL A 46 14.11 19.82 -3.02
CA VAL A 46 13.30 20.67 -3.92
C VAL A 46 12.16 19.85 -4.51
N LEU A 47 11.22 20.50 -5.19
CA LEU A 47 10.12 19.79 -5.85
C LEU A 47 10.68 18.95 -7.02
N PRO A 48 10.12 17.74 -7.26
CA PRO A 48 10.50 16.90 -8.38
C PRO A 48 10.00 17.50 -9.69
N ASP A 49 10.67 17.18 -10.79
CA ASP A 49 10.17 17.50 -12.12
C ASP A 49 9.15 16.45 -12.57
N MET A 50 7.88 16.83 -12.58
CA MET A 50 6.75 15.98 -13.01
C MET A 50 6.34 16.27 -14.45
N GLY A 51 7.12 17.05 -15.20
CA GLY A 51 6.88 17.35 -16.60
C GLY A 51 7.21 16.16 -17.53
N LYS A 52 7.24 16.45 -18.81
CA LYS A 52 7.68 15.48 -19.81
C LYS A 52 9.19 15.25 -19.65
N VAL A 53 9.59 13.97 -19.61
CA VAL A 53 11.02 13.62 -19.55
C VAL A 53 11.74 14.10 -20.82
N VAL A 54 12.81 14.88 -20.63
CA VAL A 54 13.64 15.39 -21.71
C VAL A 54 14.75 14.39 -21.97
N VAL A 55 14.83 13.89 -23.22
CA VAL A 55 15.82 12.91 -23.66
C VAL A 55 16.52 13.42 -24.91
N GLU A 56 17.83 13.32 -24.92
CA GLU A 56 18.69 13.56 -26.06
C GLU A 56 19.35 12.25 -26.51
N THR A 57 19.53 12.07 -27.81
CA THR A 57 20.21 10.90 -28.39
C THR A 57 21.37 11.35 -29.28
N PRO A 58 22.49 11.76 -28.68
CA PRO A 58 23.63 12.36 -29.41
C PRO A 58 24.30 11.39 -30.39
N VAL A 59 24.29 10.10 -30.07
CA VAL A 59 24.85 9.03 -30.89
C VAL A 59 23.88 7.84 -30.89
N LYS A 60 23.85 7.09 -31.97
CA LYS A 60 23.01 5.89 -32.11
C LYS A 60 23.30 4.90 -30.94
N GLY A 61 22.28 4.52 -30.24
CA GLY A 61 22.37 3.57 -29.09
C GLY A 61 22.80 4.20 -27.78
N LYS A 62 22.99 5.53 -27.72
CA LYS A 62 23.32 6.28 -26.51
C LYS A 62 22.25 7.33 -26.23
N ALA A 63 21.95 7.58 -24.97
CA ALA A 63 20.95 8.57 -24.56
C ALA A 63 21.37 9.38 -23.34
N ILE A 64 20.92 10.62 -23.29
CA ILE A 64 21.07 11.51 -22.13
C ILE A 64 19.67 11.90 -21.66
N ILE A 65 19.31 11.56 -20.44
CA ILE A 65 18.08 11.97 -19.79
C ILE A 65 18.38 13.23 -19.00
N ARG A 66 17.88 14.38 -19.45
CA ARG A 66 18.11 15.70 -18.79
C ARG A 66 17.20 15.89 -17.58
N THR A 67 16.04 15.22 -17.54
CA THR A 67 15.18 15.18 -16.36
C THR A 67 15.79 14.25 -15.32
N ASP A 68 15.96 14.71 -14.09
CA ASP A 68 16.51 13.86 -13.02
C ASP A 68 15.47 12.87 -12.49
N ILE A 69 15.27 11.79 -13.25
CA ILE A 69 14.32 10.71 -12.89
C ILE A 69 14.74 9.94 -11.63
N LEU A 70 16.03 9.96 -11.26
CA LEU A 70 16.50 9.35 -10.01
C LEU A 70 16.13 10.21 -8.80
N TYR A 71 16.24 11.52 -8.92
CA TYR A 71 15.74 12.43 -7.88
C TYR A 71 14.23 12.32 -7.72
N ASN A 72 13.48 12.22 -8.82
CA ASN A 72 12.03 11.97 -8.76
C ASN A 72 11.73 10.67 -8.00
N ALA A 73 12.45 9.58 -8.29
CA ALA A 73 12.29 8.32 -7.58
C ALA A 73 12.62 8.46 -6.08
N PHE A 74 13.75 9.11 -5.74
CA PHE A 74 14.08 9.41 -4.36
C PHE A 74 12.97 10.21 -3.67
N PHE A 75 12.47 11.28 -4.29
CA PHE A 75 11.48 12.19 -3.71
C PHE A 75 10.21 11.45 -3.28
N PHE A 76 9.62 10.65 -4.17
CA PHE A 76 8.36 9.96 -3.87
C PHE A 76 8.55 8.73 -2.98
N ILE A 77 9.58 7.92 -3.21
CA ILE A 77 9.86 6.71 -2.41
C ILE A 77 10.23 7.07 -0.97
N SER A 78 11.00 8.13 -0.78
CA SER A 78 11.39 8.58 0.56
C SER A 78 10.29 9.35 1.28
N ARG A 79 9.25 9.80 0.57
CA ARG A 79 8.22 10.73 1.07
C ARG A 79 8.84 12.08 1.46
N ALA A 80 9.80 12.56 0.65
CA ALA A 80 10.57 13.76 0.94
C ALA A 80 9.70 15.02 1.09
N GLU A 81 8.55 15.10 0.41
CA GLU A 81 7.58 16.18 0.56
C GLU A 81 7.18 16.42 2.02
N GLU A 82 7.03 15.35 2.80
CA GLU A 82 6.59 15.42 4.19
C GLU A 82 7.67 15.97 5.16
N THR A 83 8.88 16.27 4.67
CA THR A 83 9.91 16.93 5.46
C THR A 83 9.71 18.45 5.55
N PHE A 84 8.99 19.06 4.61
CA PHE A 84 8.73 20.51 4.55
C PHE A 84 7.25 20.85 4.47
N ASN A 85 6.38 19.96 3.95
CA ASN A 85 4.93 20.13 3.97
C ASN A 85 4.38 19.53 5.28
N THR A 86 3.93 20.40 6.18
CA THR A 86 3.46 20.03 7.51
C THR A 86 1.94 19.92 7.63
N GLU A 87 1.20 20.13 6.53
CA GLU A 87 -0.25 20.02 6.54
C GLU A 87 -0.71 18.59 6.88
N ARG A 88 -1.71 18.50 7.75
CA ARG A 88 -2.27 17.24 8.22
C ARG A 88 -3.80 17.36 8.32
N ASP A 89 -4.47 16.22 8.10
CA ASP A 89 -5.91 16.12 8.31
C ASP A 89 -6.27 15.94 9.80
N GLU A 90 -7.55 15.80 10.08
CA GLU A 90 -8.10 15.62 11.43
C GLU A 90 -7.58 14.36 12.15
N HIS A 91 -7.01 13.42 11.42
CA HIS A 91 -6.38 12.21 11.93
C HIS A 91 -4.84 12.30 11.92
N ASN A 92 -4.28 13.51 11.82
CA ASN A 92 -2.84 13.76 11.75
C ASN A 92 -2.12 13.03 10.61
N ARG A 93 -2.83 12.76 9.49
CA ARG A 93 -2.28 12.12 8.30
C ARG A 93 -1.91 13.16 7.25
N PHE A 94 -0.87 12.87 6.47
CA PHE A 94 -0.60 13.59 5.24
C PHE A 94 -1.59 13.12 4.17
N ALA A 95 -2.62 13.90 3.90
CA ALA A 95 -3.70 13.56 3.00
C ALA A 95 -3.36 13.90 1.53
N ALA A 96 -4.02 13.24 0.57
CA ALA A 96 -3.82 13.46 -0.85
C ALA A 96 -4.06 14.92 -1.25
N ARG A 97 -5.09 15.56 -0.69
CA ARG A 97 -5.43 16.96 -0.94
C ARG A 97 -4.34 17.98 -0.58
N PHE A 98 -3.39 17.60 0.28
CA PHE A 98 -2.25 18.44 0.66
C PHE A 98 -0.98 18.13 -0.12
N SER A 99 -0.99 17.03 -0.87
CA SER A 99 0.18 16.55 -1.59
C SER A 99 0.34 17.22 -2.95
N LEU A 100 1.58 17.29 -3.40
CA LEU A 100 1.92 17.69 -4.77
C LEU A 100 1.14 16.87 -5.82
N LEU A 101 0.94 15.58 -5.54
CA LEU A 101 0.21 14.68 -6.43
C LEU A 101 -1.28 15.02 -6.51
N GLY A 102 -1.91 15.34 -5.39
CA GLY A 102 -3.30 15.76 -5.33
C GLY A 102 -3.52 17.09 -6.06
N HIS A 103 -2.69 18.09 -5.77
CA HIS A 103 -2.76 19.40 -6.42
C HIS A 103 -2.58 19.33 -7.96
N ASN A 104 -1.80 18.38 -8.45
CA ASN A 104 -1.53 18.21 -9.89
C ASN A 104 -2.38 17.11 -10.54
N ASN A 105 -3.32 16.51 -9.84
CA ASN A 105 -4.16 15.40 -10.32
C ASN A 105 -3.34 14.22 -10.92
N ARG A 106 -2.25 13.82 -10.22
CA ARG A 106 -1.28 12.81 -10.68
C ARG A 106 -1.36 11.48 -9.92
N LEU A 107 -2.31 11.33 -9.01
CA LEU A 107 -2.43 10.13 -8.17
C LEU A 107 -2.67 8.83 -8.96
N HIS A 108 -3.27 8.92 -10.14
CA HIS A 108 -3.63 7.77 -10.97
C HIS A 108 -2.57 7.39 -12.02
N ILE A 109 -1.39 8.02 -11.94
CA ILE A 109 -0.28 7.80 -12.88
C ILE A 109 0.93 7.28 -12.08
N PRO A 110 1.39 6.04 -12.31
CA PRO A 110 2.60 5.53 -11.66
C PRO A 110 3.84 6.02 -12.42
N MET A 111 4.17 7.31 -12.26
CA MET A 111 5.19 8.01 -13.02
C MET A 111 6.57 7.35 -12.96
N LEU A 112 6.95 6.78 -11.82
CA LEU A 112 8.25 6.12 -11.68
C LEU A 112 8.33 4.82 -12.49
N ASP A 113 7.21 4.12 -12.66
CA ASP A 113 7.15 2.95 -13.52
C ASP A 113 7.17 3.34 -15.00
N GLU A 114 6.59 4.49 -15.35
CA GLU A 114 6.72 5.07 -16.70
C GLU A 114 8.19 5.45 -16.99
N HIS A 115 8.91 6.03 -16.01
CA HIS A 115 10.35 6.31 -16.11
C HIS A 115 11.17 5.03 -16.27
N ALA A 116 10.83 3.97 -15.53
CA ALA A 116 11.50 2.68 -15.66
C ALA A 116 11.33 2.08 -17.06
N ARG A 117 10.11 2.08 -17.60
CA ARG A 117 9.85 1.62 -18.98
C ARG A 117 10.57 2.45 -20.03
N LEU A 118 10.65 3.77 -19.85
CA LEU A 118 11.43 4.64 -20.71
C LEU A 118 12.92 4.26 -20.68
N LEU A 119 13.47 4.04 -19.48
CA LEU A 119 14.88 3.64 -19.30
C LEU A 119 15.18 2.32 -20.01
N LEU A 120 14.32 1.29 -19.83
CA LEU A 120 14.47 0.03 -20.54
C LEU A 120 14.44 0.21 -22.05
N LYS A 121 13.53 1.06 -22.57
CA LYS A 121 13.47 1.37 -24.01
C LYS A 121 14.77 1.99 -24.52
N LEU A 122 15.34 2.94 -23.78
CA LEU A 122 16.62 3.59 -24.14
C LEU A 122 17.81 2.62 -24.09
N LEU A 123 17.76 1.63 -23.19
CA LEU A 123 18.75 0.55 -23.08
C LEU A 123 18.56 -0.55 -24.13
N ASN A 124 17.54 -0.46 -25.00
CA ASN A 124 17.11 -1.52 -25.91
C ASN A 124 16.87 -2.86 -25.21
N ALA A 125 16.35 -2.80 -23.98
CA ALA A 125 16.02 -3.96 -23.16
C ALA A 125 14.55 -4.37 -23.36
N PRO A 126 14.21 -5.66 -23.11
CA PRO A 126 12.83 -6.12 -23.12
C PRO A 126 11.97 -5.33 -22.13
N GLN A 127 10.74 -5.03 -22.54
CA GLN A 127 9.75 -4.46 -21.61
C GLN A 127 9.17 -5.59 -20.76
N PRO A 128 8.79 -5.31 -19.50
CA PRO A 128 8.10 -6.30 -18.68
C PRO A 128 6.78 -6.70 -19.35
N GLU A 129 6.45 -7.98 -19.28
CA GLU A 129 5.17 -8.50 -19.77
C GLU A 129 4.00 -7.87 -19.00
N GLU A 130 2.88 -7.64 -19.70
CA GLU A 130 1.67 -7.17 -19.04
C GLU A 130 1.12 -8.26 -18.11
N GLY A 131 0.72 -7.86 -16.90
CA GLY A 131 0.21 -8.76 -15.88
C GLY A 131 0.59 -8.27 -14.49
N PHE A 132 0.04 -8.90 -13.46
CA PHE A 132 0.46 -8.63 -12.10
C PHE A 132 1.77 -9.36 -11.78
N HIS A 133 2.70 -8.68 -11.12
CA HIS A 133 3.86 -9.31 -10.51
C HIS A 133 3.42 -10.05 -9.23
N HIS A 134 2.59 -9.41 -8.40
CA HIS A 134 1.96 -10.02 -7.24
C HIS A 134 0.60 -9.37 -6.92
N ILE A 135 -0.30 -10.12 -6.28
CA ILE A 135 -1.60 -9.65 -5.81
C ILE A 135 -1.66 -9.83 -4.30
N TYR A 136 -1.85 -8.72 -3.58
CA TYR A 136 -2.08 -8.70 -2.14
C TYR A 136 -3.55 -8.39 -1.87
N LEU A 137 -4.33 -9.39 -1.46
CA LEU A 137 -5.64 -9.19 -0.86
C LEU A 137 -5.43 -8.97 0.63
N THR A 138 -5.70 -7.79 1.10
CA THR A 138 -5.40 -7.42 2.48
C THR A 138 -6.64 -6.95 3.23
N HIS A 139 -6.72 -7.31 4.51
CA HIS A 139 -7.89 -7.06 5.35
C HIS A 139 -7.47 -6.57 6.72
N ASP A 140 -7.99 -5.41 7.14
CA ASP A 140 -7.76 -4.89 8.48
C ASP A 140 -8.89 -5.36 9.41
N ILE A 141 -8.52 -6.00 10.51
CA ILE A 141 -9.46 -6.46 11.53
C ILE A 141 -9.55 -5.38 12.61
N ASP A 142 -10.36 -4.36 12.36
CA ASP A 142 -10.61 -3.29 13.33
C ASP A 142 -11.51 -3.72 14.47
N ALA A 143 -12.47 -4.57 14.17
CA ALA A 143 -13.38 -5.20 15.11
C ALA A 143 -13.78 -6.58 14.60
N ILE A 144 -13.92 -7.55 15.49
CA ILE A 144 -14.44 -8.88 15.13
C ILE A 144 -15.96 -8.85 15.01
N THR A 145 -16.63 -8.16 15.96
CA THR A 145 -18.07 -8.11 16.08
C THR A 145 -18.55 -6.72 16.49
N ARG A 146 -19.78 -6.36 16.09
CA ARG A 146 -20.41 -5.08 16.42
C ARG A 146 -21.10 -5.11 17.79
N TYR A 147 -21.76 -6.22 18.12
CA TYR A 147 -22.65 -6.27 19.29
C TYR A 147 -22.16 -7.14 20.44
N ARG A 148 -21.13 -7.95 20.27
CA ARG A 148 -20.70 -8.93 21.27
C ARG A 148 -19.78 -8.36 22.38
N SER A 149 -19.63 -7.05 22.44
CA SER A 149 -19.06 -6.34 23.58
C SER A 149 -20.17 -5.62 24.37
N PHE A 150 -19.94 -5.37 25.67
CA PHE A 150 -20.91 -4.63 26.50
C PHE A 150 -21.31 -3.28 25.88
N ARG A 151 -20.31 -2.51 25.40
CA ARG A 151 -20.54 -1.21 24.75
C ARG A 151 -21.28 -1.37 23.42
N GLY A 152 -20.92 -2.38 22.63
CA GLY A 152 -21.56 -2.67 21.35
C GLY A 152 -23.03 -3.05 21.52
N ALA A 153 -23.34 -3.96 22.46
CA ALA A 153 -24.71 -4.35 22.79
C ALA A 153 -25.54 -3.16 23.28
N LEU A 154 -25.02 -2.39 24.25
CA LEU A 154 -25.72 -1.21 24.78
C LEU A 154 -25.95 -0.16 23.69
N GLY A 155 -24.97 0.07 22.83
CA GLY A 155 -25.10 0.97 21.67
C GLY A 155 -26.17 0.51 20.69
N GLY A 156 -26.23 -0.78 20.36
CA GLY A 156 -27.26 -1.37 19.51
C GLY A 156 -28.66 -1.21 20.10
N ILE A 157 -28.81 -1.51 21.39
CA ILE A 157 -30.10 -1.33 22.10
C ILE A 157 -30.55 0.14 22.06
N ARG A 158 -29.65 1.09 22.30
CA ARG A 158 -29.97 2.53 22.23
C ARG A 158 -30.40 3.01 20.84
N ARG A 159 -29.93 2.35 19.79
CA ARG A 159 -30.35 2.60 18.38
C ARG A 159 -31.62 1.85 17.98
N GLY A 160 -32.23 1.08 18.87
CA GLY A 160 -33.41 0.26 18.58
C GLY A 160 -33.12 -1.08 17.89
N GLU A 161 -31.85 -1.49 17.83
CA GLU A 161 -31.36 -2.70 17.14
C GLU A 161 -31.39 -3.94 18.06
N TRP A 162 -32.32 -4.01 19.01
CA TRP A 162 -32.31 -5.02 20.07
C TRP A 162 -32.46 -6.46 19.55
N GLN A 163 -33.18 -6.67 18.42
CA GLN A 163 -33.30 -8.01 17.82
C GLN A 163 -31.97 -8.49 17.23
N GLN A 164 -31.27 -7.62 16.52
CA GLN A 164 -29.93 -7.86 15.96
C GLN A 164 -28.93 -8.15 17.09
N VAL A 165 -28.93 -7.35 18.15
CA VAL A 165 -28.10 -7.57 19.33
C VAL A 165 -28.39 -8.95 19.92
N LYS A 166 -29.66 -9.33 20.13
CA LYS A 166 -30.06 -10.63 20.69
C LYS A 166 -29.58 -11.79 19.81
N SER A 167 -29.74 -11.67 18.48
CA SER A 167 -29.30 -12.69 17.52
C SER A 167 -27.78 -12.84 17.53
N ALA A 168 -27.04 -11.74 17.45
CA ALA A 168 -25.57 -11.73 17.49
C ALA A 168 -25.00 -12.29 18.81
N LEU A 169 -25.66 -12.02 19.97
CA LEU A 169 -25.24 -12.59 21.24
C LEU A 169 -25.46 -14.10 21.34
N ARG A 170 -26.47 -14.64 20.62
CA ARG A 170 -26.71 -16.10 20.56
C ARG A 170 -25.73 -16.79 19.64
N ASP A 171 -25.51 -16.24 18.46
CA ASP A 171 -24.62 -16.78 17.46
C ASP A 171 -23.83 -15.66 16.77
N ILE A 172 -22.50 -15.77 16.76
CA ILE A 172 -21.59 -14.81 16.17
C ILE A 172 -21.84 -14.58 14.69
N HIS A 173 -22.32 -15.59 13.97
CA HIS A 173 -22.63 -15.49 12.52
C HIS A 173 -23.81 -14.54 12.22
N HIS A 174 -24.60 -14.16 13.21
CA HIS A 174 -25.63 -13.15 13.09
C HIS A 174 -25.14 -11.71 13.40
N ASP A 175 -23.86 -11.56 13.77
CA ASP A 175 -23.30 -10.22 13.92
C ASP A 175 -23.00 -9.62 12.55
N PRO A 176 -23.49 -8.40 12.23
CA PRO A 176 -23.47 -7.86 10.86
C PRO A 176 -22.06 -7.66 10.30
N ILE A 177 -21.06 -7.46 11.16
CA ILE A 177 -19.67 -7.30 10.70
C ILE A 177 -18.82 -8.57 10.82
N TYR A 178 -19.41 -9.71 11.27
CA TYR A 178 -18.71 -11.01 11.27
C TYR A 178 -18.77 -11.64 9.88
N THR A 179 -18.18 -10.99 8.90
CA THR A 179 -18.22 -11.37 7.49
C THR A 179 -17.04 -12.25 7.06
N PHE A 180 -16.16 -12.64 7.97
CA PHE A 180 -14.95 -13.41 7.69
C PHE A 180 -15.17 -14.71 6.91
N PRO A 181 -16.22 -15.53 7.18
CA PRO A 181 -16.46 -16.73 6.38
C PRO A 181 -16.69 -16.41 4.91
N TRP A 182 -17.45 -15.36 4.61
CA TRP A 182 -17.71 -14.90 3.25
C TRP A 182 -16.42 -14.37 2.59
N MET A 183 -15.64 -13.53 3.30
CA MET A 183 -14.36 -13.01 2.79
C MET A 183 -13.43 -14.14 2.40
N ILE A 184 -13.21 -15.10 3.31
CA ILE A 184 -12.35 -16.27 3.06
C ILE A 184 -12.82 -17.05 1.84
N GLU A 185 -14.13 -17.22 1.66
CA GLU A 185 -14.68 -17.91 0.50
C GLU A 185 -14.36 -17.18 -0.81
N GLN A 186 -14.54 -15.82 -0.84
CA GLN A 186 -14.23 -15.03 -2.03
C GLN A 186 -12.72 -15.08 -2.34
N ASP A 187 -11.86 -14.87 -1.35
CA ASP A 187 -10.41 -14.88 -1.51
C ASP A 187 -9.91 -16.25 -2.01
N LYS A 188 -10.47 -17.34 -1.49
CA LYS A 188 -10.14 -18.71 -1.95
C LYS A 188 -10.54 -18.96 -3.40
N ARG A 189 -11.63 -18.37 -3.87
CA ARG A 189 -12.03 -18.50 -5.28
C ARG A 189 -10.96 -17.94 -6.21
N LEU A 190 -10.33 -16.84 -5.85
CA LEU A 190 -9.23 -16.28 -6.63
C LEU A 190 -8.00 -17.20 -6.60
N THR A 191 -7.56 -17.64 -5.42
CA THR A 191 -6.35 -18.46 -5.29
C THR A 191 -6.50 -19.83 -5.93
N SER A 192 -7.71 -20.44 -5.88
CA SER A 192 -7.99 -21.75 -6.50
C SER A 192 -8.11 -21.70 -8.03
N ASN A 193 -8.46 -20.55 -8.60
CA ASN A 193 -8.66 -20.37 -10.03
C ASN A 193 -7.52 -19.59 -10.69
N SER A 194 -6.53 -19.14 -9.92
CA SER A 194 -5.37 -18.43 -10.48
C SER A 194 -4.49 -19.40 -11.30
N PRO A 195 -4.14 -19.04 -12.55
CA PRO A 195 -3.31 -19.88 -13.40
C PRO A 195 -1.84 -19.98 -12.95
N LYS A 196 -1.42 -19.16 -11.98
CA LYS A 196 -0.05 -19.13 -11.44
C LYS A 196 -0.07 -19.35 -9.93
N ASP A 197 0.47 -20.46 -9.47
CA ASP A 197 0.69 -20.71 -8.05
C ASP A 197 1.60 -19.62 -7.44
N GLY A 198 1.23 -19.13 -6.26
CA GLY A 198 2.03 -18.13 -5.53
C GLY A 198 1.88 -16.67 -5.98
N LEU A 199 1.04 -16.38 -6.98
CA LEU A 199 0.79 -15.00 -7.44
C LEU A 199 0.02 -14.16 -6.41
N THR A 200 -0.80 -14.79 -5.57
CA THR A 200 -1.70 -14.10 -4.63
C THR A 200 -1.34 -14.41 -3.18
N SER A 201 -1.23 -13.37 -2.37
CA SER A 201 -1.13 -13.44 -0.91
C SER A 201 -2.36 -12.84 -0.26
N ILE A 202 -2.92 -13.52 0.74
CA ILE A 202 -4.02 -13.03 1.57
C ILE A 202 -3.45 -12.70 2.94
N ILE A 203 -3.60 -11.45 3.39
CA ILE A 203 -3.03 -10.98 4.65
C ILE A 203 -4.13 -10.30 5.48
N TYR A 204 -4.32 -10.79 6.71
CA TYR A 204 -5.18 -10.15 7.70
C TYR A 204 -4.32 -9.39 8.72
N PHE A 205 -4.52 -8.08 8.82
CA PHE A 205 -3.83 -7.24 9.79
C PHE A 205 -4.62 -7.18 11.10
N VAL A 206 -3.97 -7.61 12.17
CA VAL A 206 -4.55 -7.81 13.49
C VAL A 206 -4.05 -6.74 14.44
N LYS A 207 -4.95 -6.06 15.16
CA LYS A 207 -4.58 -5.06 16.17
C LYS A 207 -3.67 -5.65 17.25
N ASP A 208 -2.62 -4.93 17.58
CA ASP A 208 -1.54 -5.39 18.46
C ASP A 208 -1.78 -5.05 19.94
N THR A 209 -2.35 -3.90 20.22
CA THR A 209 -2.51 -3.39 21.58
C THR A 209 -3.87 -2.77 21.79
N PRO A 210 -4.39 -2.86 23.04
CA PRO A 210 -5.52 -2.05 23.44
C PRO A 210 -5.16 -0.57 23.36
N GLY A 211 -5.85 0.18 22.51
CA GLY A 211 -5.69 1.62 22.34
C GLY A 211 -6.79 2.41 23.05
N LYS A 212 -6.82 3.70 22.81
CA LYS A 212 -7.85 4.66 23.26
C LYS A 212 -8.41 5.39 22.04
N GLY A 213 -9.56 6.04 22.15
CA GLY A 213 -10.11 6.91 21.12
C GLY A 213 -10.27 6.20 19.79
N TYR A 214 -9.45 6.55 18.80
CA TYR A 214 -9.50 5.98 17.44
C TYR A 214 -9.22 4.49 17.34
N ASP A 215 -8.57 3.89 18.35
CA ASP A 215 -8.32 2.44 18.35
C ASP A 215 -9.50 1.60 18.84
N TYR A 216 -10.63 2.20 19.22
CA TYR A 216 -11.87 1.48 19.50
C TYR A 216 -12.64 1.16 18.21
N PRO A 217 -13.42 0.05 18.17
CA PRO A 217 -13.54 -0.98 19.21
C PRO A 217 -12.31 -1.88 19.29
N GLN A 218 -12.18 -2.57 20.42
CA GLN A 218 -11.09 -3.51 20.69
C GLN A 218 -11.62 -4.91 20.84
N TYR A 219 -10.79 -5.89 20.56
CA TYR A 219 -11.06 -7.29 20.84
C TYR A 219 -9.90 -7.91 21.63
N ASN A 220 -10.21 -8.95 22.39
CA ASN A 220 -9.22 -9.62 23.23
C ASN A 220 -8.47 -10.69 22.42
N LEU A 221 -7.18 -10.47 22.15
CA LEU A 221 -6.31 -11.43 21.45
C LEU A 221 -6.19 -12.80 22.16
N HIS A 222 -6.47 -12.86 23.44
CA HIS A 222 -6.47 -14.11 24.22
C HIS A 222 -7.87 -14.71 24.36
N GLY A 223 -8.91 -14.03 23.88
CA GLY A 223 -10.30 -14.47 23.92
C GLY A 223 -10.57 -15.65 22.97
N SER A 224 -11.61 -16.42 23.26
CA SER A 224 -12.02 -17.56 22.44
C SER A 224 -12.44 -17.15 21.02
N GLU A 225 -13.13 -16.03 20.87
CA GLU A 225 -13.58 -15.53 19.56
C GLU A 225 -12.39 -15.22 18.64
N PHE A 226 -11.38 -14.50 19.14
CA PHE A 226 -10.17 -14.24 18.34
C PHE A 226 -9.38 -15.53 18.06
N LYS A 227 -9.27 -16.45 19.03
CA LYS A 227 -8.58 -17.72 18.81
C LYS A 227 -9.24 -18.57 17.72
N GLN A 228 -10.58 -18.61 17.70
CA GLN A 228 -11.34 -19.30 16.66
C GLN A 228 -11.19 -18.64 15.30
N LEU A 229 -11.30 -17.29 15.24
CA LEU A 229 -11.07 -16.51 14.04
C LEU A 229 -9.65 -16.74 13.52
N LYS A 230 -8.63 -16.59 14.37
CA LYS A 230 -7.22 -16.82 13.99
C LYS A 230 -7.02 -18.22 13.38
N LYS A 231 -7.59 -19.24 14.02
CA LYS A 231 -7.51 -20.61 13.49
C LYS A 231 -8.14 -20.70 12.09
N MET A 232 -9.34 -20.14 11.90
CA MET A 232 -10.07 -20.15 10.63
C MET A 232 -9.27 -19.42 9.52
N LEU A 233 -8.64 -18.28 9.83
CA LEU A 233 -7.79 -17.53 8.89
C LEU A 233 -6.55 -18.35 8.48
N LEU A 234 -5.84 -18.94 9.44
CA LEU A 234 -4.66 -19.75 9.16
C LEU A 234 -5.00 -21.04 8.40
N ASP A 235 -6.09 -21.72 8.76
CA ASP A 235 -6.58 -22.91 8.04
C ASP A 235 -7.01 -22.57 6.59
N SER A 236 -7.32 -21.32 6.30
CA SER A 236 -7.61 -20.83 4.95
C SER A 236 -6.37 -20.59 4.09
N GLY A 237 -5.18 -20.63 4.66
CA GLY A 237 -3.92 -20.30 4.01
C GLY A 237 -3.55 -18.81 4.10
N ALA A 238 -4.35 -17.99 4.79
CA ALA A 238 -4.05 -16.58 4.97
C ALA A 238 -2.88 -16.38 5.93
N GLN A 239 -2.16 -15.28 5.73
CA GLN A 239 -1.09 -14.81 6.60
C GLN A 239 -1.63 -13.75 7.57
N LEU A 240 -0.95 -13.57 8.69
CA LEU A 240 -1.29 -12.52 9.65
C LEU A 240 -0.23 -11.43 9.67
N GLY A 241 -0.67 -10.18 9.64
CA GLY A 241 0.16 -8.99 9.78
C GLY A 241 -0.19 -8.20 11.04
N LEU A 242 0.69 -7.30 11.42
CA LEU A 242 0.55 -6.42 12.56
C LEU A 242 -0.22 -5.16 12.16
N HIS A 243 -1.37 -4.90 12.78
CA HIS A 243 -2.11 -3.64 12.67
C HIS A 243 -1.79 -2.75 13.86
N SER A 244 -0.72 -1.95 13.74
CA SER A 244 -0.31 -1.09 14.86
C SER A 244 -1.36 -0.05 15.18
N SER A 245 -1.71 0.04 16.48
CA SER A 245 -2.67 1.01 16.95
C SER A 245 -2.20 2.45 16.73
N TYR A 246 -3.14 3.36 16.49
CA TYR A 246 -2.88 4.78 16.29
C TYR A 246 -2.04 5.37 17.44
N TYR A 247 -2.51 5.21 18.68
CA TYR A 247 -1.80 5.72 19.86
C TYR A 247 -0.53 4.93 20.21
N GLY A 248 -0.46 3.64 19.85
CA GLY A 248 0.75 2.85 20.03
C GLY A 248 1.92 3.43 19.26
N LEU A 249 1.74 3.71 17.98
CA LEU A 249 2.76 4.31 17.12
C LEU A 249 3.11 5.73 17.54
N GLU A 250 2.16 6.56 17.94
CA GLU A 250 2.45 7.91 18.44
C GLU A 250 3.39 7.88 19.67
N ASN A 251 3.22 6.89 20.53
CA ASN A 251 4.03 6.70 21.73
C ASN A 251 5.27 5.82 21.52
N GLY A 252 5.62 5.50 20.28
CA GLY A 252 6.78 4.69 19.93
C GLY A 252 6.66 3.22 20.32
N LYS A 253 5.45 2.72 20.55
CA LYS A 253 5.18 1.33 20.89
C LYS A 253 4.77 0.57 19.63
N VAL A 254 5.72 -0.15 19.06
CA VAL A 254 5.45 -1.17 18.04
C VAL A 254 5.53 -2.52 18.74
N SER A 255 4.40 -3.20 18.82
CA SER A 255 4.39 -4.52 19.44
C SER A 255 5.11 -5.53 18.57
N ARG A 256 5.98 -6.32 19.16
CA ARG A 256 6.52 -7.52 18.51
C ARG A 256 5.65 -8.70 18.94
N LEU A 257 4.79 -9.16 18.03
CA LEU A 257 4.03 -10.38 18.26
C LEU A 257 4.74 -11.52 17.50
N PRO A 258 5.52 -12.36 18.16
CA PRO A 258 6.26 -13.45 17.52
C PRO A 258 5.36 -14.39 16.71
N SER A 259 4.07 -14.43 17.02
CA SER A 259 3.07 -15.27 16.37
C SER A 259 2.63 -14.79 14.98
N PHE A 260 3.14 -13.65 14.50
CA PHE A 260 2.82 -13.07 13.18
C PHE A 260 4.02 -13.06 12.21
N GLN A 261 5.12 -13.70 12.60
CA GLN A 261 6.21 -13.95 11.66
C GLN A 261 5.80 -15.00 10.63
N SER A 262 6.00 -14.69 9.34
CA SER A 262 5.91 -15.69 8.29
C SER A 262 7.07 -16.69 8.38
N SER A 263 6.96 -17.83 7.67
CA SER A 263 8.03 -18.82 7.58
C SER A 263 9.36 -18.25 7.06
N ASN A 264 9.31 -17.14 6.32
CA ASN A 264 10.46 -16.44 5.73
C ASN A 264 10.98 -15.28 6.58
N HIS A 265 10.65 -15.23 7.87
CA HIS A 265 11.01 -14.13 8.79
C HIS A 265 10.43 -12.75 8.41
N GLN A 266 9.51 -12.68 7.45
CA GLN A 266 8.82 -11.45 7.12
C GLN A 266 7.85 -11.06 8.23
N ILE A 267 7.81 -9.77 8.56
CA ILE A 267 6.88 -9.18 9.52
C ILE A 267 6.09 -8.13 8.77
N PHE A 268 4.85 -8.49 8.40
CA PHE A 268 3.92 -7.60 7.71
C PHE A 268 3.31 -6.61 8.67
N HIS A 269 3.23 -5.36 8.23
CA HIS A 269 2.72 -4.26 9.04
C HIS A 269 1.76 -3.38 8.23
N ARG A 270 0.73 -2.85 8.91
CA ARG A 270 -0.08 -1.72 8.47
C ARG A 270 -0.46 -0.86 9.66
N SER A 271 -0.32 0.46 9.52
CA SER A 271 -0.73 1.42 10.53
C SER A 271 -2.23 1.65 10.49
N HIS A 272 -2.89 1.65 11.65
CA HIS A 272 -4.29 2.02 11.77
C HIS A 272 -4.54 3.43 11.22
N PHE A 273 -5.67 3.65 10.53
CA PHE A 273 -5.99 4.87 9.79
C PHE A 273 -5.01 5.23 8.67
N LEU A 274 -4.14 4.33 8.22
CA LEU A 274 -3.01 4.62 7.33
C LEU A 274 -2.11 5.77 7.86
N ASN A 275 -2.09 5.97 9.18
CA ASN A 275 -1.33 7.03 9.83
C ASN A 275 0.10 6.58 10.12
N CYS A 276 1.05 7.03 9.33
CA CYS A 276 2.46 6.71 9.52
C CYS A 276 3.33 7.90 9.07
N SER A 277 3.80 8.70 10.01
CA SER A 277 4.76 9.79 9.77
C SER A 277 6.16 9.26 9.50
N LEU A 278 7.06 10.11 8.99
CA LEU A 278 8.48 9.75 8.78
C LEU A 278 9.16 9.28 10.08
N ARG A 279 8.81 9.87 11.23
CA ARG A 279 9.29 9.42 12.54
C ARG A 279 8.83 8.00 12.86
N GLN A 280 7.57 7.70 12.59
CA GLN A 280 6.98 6.38 12.83
C GLN A 280 7.59 5.32 11.87
N MET A 281 7.90 5.67 10.63
CA MET A 281 8.65 4.80 9.71
C MET A 281 9.98 4.33 10.33
N MET A 282 10.73 5.26 10.97
CA MET A 282 11.96 4.89 11.67
C MET A 282 11.71 3.99 12.88
N GLN A 283 10.57 4.10 13.54
CA GLN A 283 10.19 3.19 14.63
C GLN A 283 9.91 1.78 14.09
N LEU A 284 9.23 1.66 12.95
CA LEU A 284 9.02 0.37 12.26
C LEU A 284 10.35 -0.31 11.93
N VAL A 285 11.29 0.45 11.34
CA VAL A 285 12.64 -0.05 11.04
C VAL A 285 13.35 -0.55 12.30
N LYS A 286 13.33 0.23 13.40
CA LYS A 286 13.92 -0.15 14.68
C LYS A 286 13.23 -1.36 15.33
N ALA A 287 11.93 -1.54 15.10
CA ALA A 287 11.17 -2.69 15.58
C ALA A 287 11.46 -3.96 14.76
N GLY A 288 12.15 -3.86 13.63
CA GLY A 288 12.46 -4.98 12.75
C GLY A 288 11.31 -5.37 11.83
N ILE A 289 10.37 -4.46 11.57
CA ILE A 289 9.36 -4.64 10.53
C ILE A 289 10.06 -4.72 9.18
N THR A 290 9.72 -5.71 8.39
CA THR A 290 10.33 -5.95 7.07
C THR A 290 9.49 -5.41 5.93
N ASP A 291 8.16 -5.47 6.06
CA ASP A 291 7.21 -5.17 4.99
C ASP A 291 6.06 -4.29 5.52
N ASP A 292 5.87 -3.12 4.92
CA ASP A 292 4.82 -2.17 5.31
C ASP A 292 3.81 -1.94 4.18
N PHE A 293 2.54 -2.10 4.50
CA PHE A 293 1.38 -1.97 3.59
C PHE A 293 0.57 -0.69 3.83
N THR A 294 1.16 0.31 4.50
CA THR A 294 0.47 1.56 4.85
C THR A 294 0.44 2.58 3.71
N MET A 295 1.27 2.41 2.68
CA MET A 295 1.59 3.46 1.69
C MET A 295 0.47 3.71 0.67
N GLY A 296 -0.67 4.20 1.16
CA GLY A 296 -1.77 4.80 0.42
C GLY A 296 -2.17 6.14 1.03
N PHE A 297 -3.06 6.87 0.36
CA PHE A 297 -3.80 7.97 0.96
C PHE A 297 -5.18 7.46 1.41
N ALA A 298 -5.66 7.96 2.56
CA ALA A 298 -6.97 7.57 3.04
C ALA A 298 -8.11 8.27 2.28
N ASP A 299 -7.86 9.49 1.81
CA ASP A 299 -8.85 10.35 1.15
C ASP A 299 -8.90 10.20 -0.38
N CYS A 300 -7.93 9.46 -1.00
CA CYS A 300 -7.92 9.24 -2.45
C CYS A 300 -7.21 7.93 -2.82
N ALA A 301 -7.83 7.11 -3.68
CA ALA A 301 -7.21 5.92 -4.24
C ALA A 301 -6.17 6.27 -5.30
N GLY A 302 -5.13 5.45 -5.45
CA GLY A 302 -4.06 5.63 -6.43
C GLY A 302 -2.66 5.40 -5.88
N PHE A 303 -1.65 5.93 -6.57
CA PHE A 303 -0.24 5.60 -6.38
C PHE A 303 0.49 6.67 -5.56
N ARG A 304 0.39 6.62 -4.22
CA ARG A 304 1.05 7.59 -3.31
C ARG A 304 2.55 7.67 -3.52
N LEU A 305 3.21 6.54 -3.78
CA LEU A 305 4.66 6.50 -4.04
C LEU A 305 5.00 6.64 -5.54
N GLN A 306 4.04 6.95 -6.40
CA GLN A 306 4.17 7.05 -7.85
C GLN A 306 4.71 5.78 -8.52
N THR A 307 4.56 4.64 -7.87
CA THR A 307 4.89 3.30 -8.38
C THR A 307 3.85 2.28 -7.99
N THR A 308 3.74 1.23 -8.77
CA THR A 308 2.95 0.03 -8.50
C THR A 308 3.80 -1.09 -7.89
N ARG A 309 5.14 -0.93 -7.86
CA ARG A 309 6.08 -1.97 -7.44
C ARG A 309 6.54 -1.78 -6.01
N ALA A 310 6.76 -2.87 -5.30
CA ALA A 310 7.39 -2.85 -3.99
C ALA A 310 8.77 -2.17 -4.06
N VAL A 311 9.10 -1.40 -3.03
CA VAL A 311 10.33 -0.62 -3.00
C VAL A 311 10.86 -0.46 -1.58
N ARG A 312 12.17 -0.53 -1.38
CA ARG A 312 12.77 -0.29 -0.06
C ARG A 312 12.75 1.20 0.27
N TRP A 313 12.31 1.52 1.47
CA TRP A 313 12.24 2.90 1.94
C TRP A 313 13.62 3.53 2.10
N ILE A 314 13.77 4.75 1.57
CA ILE A 314 14.95 5.60 1.76
C ILE A 314 14.56 6.70 2.76
N ASN A 315 15.33 6.84 3.83
CA ASN A 315 15.09 7.92 4.78
C ASN A 315 15.44 9.28 4.15
N PRO A 316 14.47 10.22 4.01
CA PRO A 316 14.73 11.49 3.33
C PRO A 316 15.70 12.43 4.07
N LEU A 317 15.88 12.23 5.39
CA LEU A 317 16.74 13.08 6.21
C LEU A 317 18.20 12.60 6.21
N THR A 318 18.43 11.29 6.05
CA THR A 318 19.77 10.69 6.10
C THR A 318 20.24 10.14 4.76
N TYR A 319 19.35 10.09 3.78
CA TYR A 319 19.58 9.47 2.45
C TYR A 319 19.93 7.98 2.51
N GLN A 320 19.74 7.34 3.66
CA GLN A 320 20.07 5.93 3.85
C GLN A 320 18.95 5.03 3.41
N LEU A 321 19.29 4.01 2.64
CA LEU A 321 18.42 2.90 2.31
C LEU A 321 18.18 2.06 3.57
N THR A 322 16.91 1.78 3.88
CA THR A 322 16.54 0.98 5.05
C THR A 322 16.19 -0.46 4.64
N PRO A 323 16.10 -1.40 5.57
CA PRO A 323 15.62 -2.76 5.27
C PRO A 323 14.09 -2.85 5.07
N LEU A 324 13.33 -1.77 5.34
CA LEU A 324 11.87 -1.74 5.26
C LEU A 324 11.41 -1.68 3.80
N THR A 325 10.68 -2.69 3.35
CA THR A 325 10.01 -2.72 2.05
C THR A 325 8.63 -2.08 2.17
N LEU A 326 8.31 -1.16 1.28
CA LEU A 326 7.02 -0.53 1.15
C LEU A 326 6.23 -1.20 0.02
N HIS A 327 5.01 -1.64 0.33
CA HIS A 327 4.05 -2.15 -0.63
C HIS A 327 3.00 -1.07 -0.89
N PRO A 328 2.96 -0.46 -2.10
CA PRO A 328 2.00 0.60 -2.40
C PRO A 328 0.57 0.10 -2.31
N LEU A 329 -0.25 0.73 -1.47
CA LEU A 329 -1.68 0.45 -1.39
C LEU A 329 -2.39 1.14 -2.56
N THR A 330 -3.07 0.35 -3.40
CA THR A 330 -3.74 0.86 -4.60
C THR A 330 -5.16 1.35 -4.31
N VAL A 331 -5.94 0.55 -3.59
CA VAL A 331 -7.37 0.82 -3.30
C VAL A 331 -7.72 0.38 -1.88
N MET A 332 -8.51 1.20 -1.19
CA MET A 332 -9.14 0.89 0.09
C MET A 332 -10.66 1.14 -0.01
N ASP A 333 -11.46 0.23 0.54
CA ASP A 333 -12.93 0.30 0.56
C ASP A 333 -13.47 1.63 1.12
N CYS A 334 -13.00 2.00 2.32
CA CYS A 334 -13.43 3.25 2.97
C CYS A 334 -13.07 4.49 2.14
N THR A 335 -11.97 4.48 1.39
CA THR A 335 -11.58 5.58 0.50
C THR A 335 -12.64 5.80 -0.57
N LEU A 336 -13.19 4.72 -1.13
CA LEU A 336 -14.16 4.80 -2.22
C LEU A 336 -15.51 5.34 -1.74
N SER A 337 -16.04 4.82 -0.62
CA SER A 337 -17.43 5.00 -0.21
C SER A 337 -17.68 6.09 0.83
N ASN A 338 -16.66 6.48 1.62
CA ASN A 338 -16.85 7.43 2.71
C ASN A 338 -17.15 8.84 2.18
N ALA A 339 -18.21 9.46 2.70
CA ALA A 339 -18.65 10.81 2.33
C ALA A 339 -17.59 11.91 2.60
N GLY A 340 -16.65 11.68 3.52
CA GLY A 340 -15.51 12.59 3.79
C GLY A 340 -14.32 12.38 2.86
N TYR A 341 -14.37 11.36 1.99
CA TYR A 341 -13.32 11.00 1.05
C TYR A 341 -13.83 11.09 -0.40
N MET A 342 -13.73 10.02 -1.19
CA MET A 342 -14.14 10.08 -2.60
C MET A 342 -15.66 10.01 -2.81
N ASN A 343 -16.42 9.42 -1.87
CA ASN A 343 -17.90 9.32 -1.89
C ASN A 343 -18.48 8.81 -3.21
N LEU A 344 -17.86 7.76 -3.76
CA LEU A 344 -18.25 7.17 -5.04
C LEU A 344 -19.43 6.20 -4.86
N ASN A 345 -20.32 6.16 -5.85
CA ASN A 345 -21.25 5.05 -6.01
C ASN A 345 -20.54 3.79 -6.54
N GLU A 346 -21.25 2.67 -6.65
CA GLU A 346 -20.65 1.39 -7.05
C GLU A 346 -20.02 1.43 -8.45
N ASP A 347 -20.70 2.04 -9.42
CA ASP A 347 -20.23 2.10 -10.81
C ASP A 347 -18.98 2.99 -10.92
N GLU A 348 -18.99 4.16 -10.29
CA GLU A 348 -17.83 5.06 -10.23
C GLU A 348 -16.63 4.39 -9.57
N ALA A 349 -16.87 3.68 -8.46
CA ALA A 349 -15.84 2.93 -7.74
C ALA A 349 -15.27 1.80 -8.61
N TYR A 350 -16.14 1.05 -9.31
CA TYR A 350 -15.72 -0.01 -10.22
C TYR A 350 -14.83 0.52 -11.36
N PHE A 351 -15.26 1.57 -12.05
CA PHE A 351 -14.49 2.17 -13.16
C PHE A 351 -13.15 2.74 -12.70
N LEU A 352 -13.10 3.36 -11.52
CA LEU A 352 -11.84 3.83 -10.95
C LEU A 352 -10.91 2.65 -10.66
N CYS A 353 -11.39 1.61 -9.99
CA CYS A 353 -10.61 0.43 -9.68
C CYS A 353 -10.09 -0.26 -10.95
N GLU A 354 -10.96 -0.49 -11.95
CA GLU A 354 -10.57 -1.09 -13.23
C GLU A 354 -9.41 -0.33 -13.89
N ARG A 355 -9.47 1.01 -13.90
CA ARG A 355 -8.39 1.85 -14.45
C ARG A 355 -7.09 1.72 -13.66
N LEU A 356 -7.16 1.68 -12.32
CA LEU A 356 -5.97 1.51 -11.49
C LEU A 356 -5.36 0.11 -11.67
N LEU A 357 -6.18 -0.93 -11.70
CA LEU A 357 -5.75 -2.31 -11.95
C LEU A 357 -5.07 -2.43 -13.32
N ALA A 358 -5.63 -1.80 -14.37
CA ALA A 358 -5.02 -1.78 -15.69
C ALA A 358 -3.62 -1.13 -15.68
N LYS A 359 -3.41 -0.07 -14.88
CA LYS A 359 -2.08 0.53 -14.70
C LYS A 359 -1.11 -0.42 -14.00
N VAL A 360 -1.56 -1.12 -12.96
CA VAL A 360 -0.72 -2.13 -12.29
C VAL A 360 -0.33 -3.24 -13.25
N LYS A 361 -1.27 -3.79 -14.02
CA LYS A 361 -1.00 -4.81 -15.06
C LYS A 361 0.01 -4.32 -16.10
N MET A 362 -0.20 -3.10 -16.62
CA MET A 362 0.68 -2.50 -17.65
C MET A 362 2.14 -2.44 -17.20
N HIS A 363 2.40 -2.17 -15.93
CA HIS A 363 3.76 -1.99 -15.40
C HIS A 363 4.31 -3.23 -14.71
N HIS A 364 3.64 -4.38 -14.82
CA HIS A 364 4.02 -5.61 -14.10
C HIS A 364 4.24 -5.34 -12.61
N GLY A 365 3.26 -4.65 -12.02
CA GLY A 365 3.35 -4.19 -10.65
C GLY A 365 2.67 -5.13 -9.65
N ASP A 366 2.75 -4.75 -8.38
CA ASP A 366 2.06 -5.40 -7.29
C ASP A 366 0.71 -4.71 -7.06
N LEU A 367 -0.37 -5.47 -7.09
CA LEU A 367 -1.69 -4.98 -6.73
C LEU A 367 -1.91 -5.18 -5.23
N CYS A 368 -2.16 -4.11 -4.50
CA CYS A 368 -2.56 -4.18 -3.10
C CYS A 368 -3.97 -3.62 -2.91
N LEU A 369 -4.91 -4.46 -2.51
CA LEU A 369 -6.28 -4.11 -2.16
C LEU A 369 -6.48 -4.20 -0.65
N LEU A 370 -7.22 -3.26 -0.08
CA LEU A 370 -7.61 -3.27 1.33
C LEU A 370 -9.13 -3.22 1.48
N TRP A 371 -9.68 -4.23 2.15
CA TRP A 371 -11.08 -4.27 2.56
C TRP A 371 -11.22 -4.65 4.03
N HIS A 372 -12.06 -3.91 4.76
CA HIS A 372 -12.40 -4.21 6.14
C HIS A 372 -13.59 -5.19 6.19
N ASN A 373 -13.60 -6.08 7.18
CA ASN A 373 -14.76 -6.95 7.40
C ASN A 373 -16.06 -6.16 7.64
N SER A 374 -15.96 -4.98 8.25
CA SER A 374 -17.11 -4.10 8.51
C SER A 374 -17.72 -3.46 7.26
N SER A 375 -17.01 -3.45 6.12
CA SER A 375 -17.53 -2.91 4.86
C SER A 375 -18.43 -3.87 4.10
N PHE A 376 -18.37 -5.16 4.39
CA PHE A 376 -19.15 -6.20 3.71
C PHE A 376 -20.54 -6.42 4.31
N THR A 377 -21.15 -5.37 4.86
CA THR A 377 -22.52 -5.44 5.36
C THR A 377 -23.55 -5.31 4.22
N PRO A 378 -24.77 -5.89 4.35
CA PRO A 378 -25.76 -5.90 3.27
C PRO A 378 -26.25 -4.54 2.80
N ASP A 379 -26.05 -3.50 3.59
CA ASP A 379 -26.45 -2.10 3.33
C ASP A 379 -25.40 -1.32 2.51
N THR A 380 -24.30 -1.96 2.10
CA THR A 380 -23.24 -1.36 1.30
C THR A 380 -23.11 -2.07 -0.06
N TYR A 381 -22.46 -1.43 -1.01
CA TYR A 381 -22.15 -2.03 -2.32
C TYR A 381 -20.85 -2.86 -2.32
N HIS A 382 -20.13 -2.94 -1.20
CA HIS A 382 -18.77 -3.50 -1.18
C HIS A 382 -18.71 -5.00 -1.47
N GLN A 383 -19.74 -5.79 -1.12
CA GLN A 383 -19.78 -7.21 -1.51
C GLN A 383 -19.82 -7.38 -3.03
N SER A 384 -20.69 -6.62 -3.70
CA SER A 384 -20.83 -6.63 -5.16
C SER A 384 -19.53 -6.15 -5.82
N LEU A 385 -19.03 -4.98 -5.40
CA LEU A 385 -17.80 -4.41 -5.94
C LEU A 385 -16.61 -5.36 -5.78
N TYR A 386 -16.39 -5.90 -4.58
CA TYR A 386 -15.28 -6.82 -4.31
C TYR A 386 -15.34 -8.05 -5.20
N THR A 387 -16.53 -8.66 -5.33
CA THR A 387 -16.73 -9.82 -6.21
C THR A 387 -16.40 -9.49 -7.67
N LYS A 388 -16.85 -8.33 -8.19
CA LYS A 388 -16.53 -7.86 -9.55
C LYS A 388 -15.03 -7.64 -9.73
N LEU A 389 -14.36 -7.06 -8.75
CA LEU A 389 -12.90 -6.83 -8.82
C LEU A 389 -12.13 -8.14 -8.83
N LEU A 390 -12.50 -9.12 -8.00
CA LEU A 390 -11.86 -10.44 -8.03
C LEU A 390 -12.01 -11.13 -9.38
N GLN A 391 -13.12 -10.92 -10.08
CA GLN A 391 -13.31 -11.44 -11.47
C GLN A 391 -12.34 -10.81 -12.47
N LEU A 392 -11.93 -9.54 -12.28
CA LEU A 392 -10.91 -8.90 -13.13
C LEU A 392 -9.50 -9.45 -12.90
N LEU A 393 -9.28 -10.17 -11.81
CA LEU A 393 -7.99 -10.73 -11.44
C LEU A 393 -7.79 -12.17 -11.95
N LEU A 394 -8.87 -12.84 -12.34
CA LEU A 394 -8.88 -14.15 -12.98
C LEU A 394 -8.53 -14.04 -14.47
#